data_a7e54f3b21f29ac8af9056abce4dd0ea
#
_entry.id   a7e54f3b21f29ac8af9056abce4dd0ea
#
_cell.length_a   1.000
_cell.length_b   1.000
_cell.length_c   1.000
_cell.angle_alpha   90.00
_cell.angle_beta   90.00
_cell.angle_gamma   90.00
#
_symmetry.space_group_name_H-M   'P 1'
#
loop_
_entity.id
_entity.type
_entity.pdbx_description
1 polymer ?
#
loop_
_entity_poly.entity_id
_entity_poly.type
_entity_poly.pdbx_seq_one_letter_code
_entity_poly.pdbx_strand_id
1 'polypeptide(L)'
;VDQWLTSYIENTGYKITAKALSMLKEHVGMDIGRMAREINKLSVSMNEGERVINDVHIEQYVGVSKEFNNFELNDAVLKQDVARAMRIADHFAHNPRSYPVTLTVTVLFGLFQQLFLLNYHMWQSRKKGVPFPADMDLMRSIRANNIHALRELKANVGRWDNRRVFRILGLLREYDAKSKGIDSGGLDGGELLNELLLKIFMS
;
A
#
# COMPACT_ATOMS: atom_id res chain seq x y z
N VAL A 1 6.83 5.91 13.29
CA VAL A 1 6.90 4.43 13.24
C VAL A 1 7.98 4.00 12.27
N ASP A 2 7.99 4.49 11.00
CA ASP A 2 8.93 4.02 9.98
C ASP A 2 10.40 4.28 10.34
N GLN A 3 10.72 5.48 10.79
CA GLN A 3 12.08 5.82 11.24
C GLN A 3 12.50 4.96 12.43
N TRP A 4 11.61 4.76 13.40
CA TRP A 4 11.89 3.91 14.54
C TRP A 4 12.15 2.46 14.12
N LEU A 5 11.30 1.92 13.23
CA LEU A 5 11.43 0.55 12.73
C LEU A 5 12.74 0.34 11.97
N THR A 6 13.08 1.26 11.09
CA THR A 6 14.34 1.21 10.34
C THR A 6 15.54 1.25 11.29
N SER A 7 15.55 2.20 12.24
CA SER A 7 16.61 2.28 13.26
C SER A 7 16.68 1.04 14.15
N TYR A 8 15.53 0.46 14.52
CA TYR A 8 15.50 -0.77 15.31
C TYR A 8 16.12 -1.94 14.55
N ILE A 9 15.77 -2.11 13.26
CA ILE A 9 16.32 -3.16 12.41
C ILE A 9 17.82 -2.96 12.19
N GLU A 10 18.27 -1.73 11.93
CA GLU A 10 19.69 -1.39 11.79
C GLU A 10 20.49 -1.70 13.05
N ASN A 11 19.92 -1.46 14.23
CA ASN A 11 20.53 -1.81 15.52
C ASN A 11 20.66 -3.32 15.73
N THR A 12 19.86 -4.15 15.06
CA THR A 12 20.04 -5.61 15.05
C THR A 12 21.09 -6.10 14.04
N GLY A 13 21.72 -5.18 13.29
CA GLY A 13 22.72 -5.49 12.27
C GLY A 13 22.15 -5.91 10.93
N TYR A 14 20.86 -5.69 10.71
CA TYR A 14 20.16 -6.01 9.46
C TYR A 14 19.71 -4.74 8.73
N LYS A 15 19.42 -4.89 7.45
CA LYS A 15 18.68 -3.92 6.62
C LYS A 15 17.37 -4.56 6.19
N ILE A 16 16.40 -3.74 5.82
CA ILE A 16 15.11 -4.23 5.30
C ILE A 16 14.77 -3.55 3.98
N THR A 17 14.25 -4.31 3.02
CA THR A 17 13.75 -3.73 1.78
C THR A 17 12.42 -3.00 2.02
N ALA A 18 12.12 -1.99 1.20
CA ALA A 18 10.88 -1.22 1.31
C ALA A 18 9.62 -2.12 1.19
N LYS A 19 9.67 -3.12 0.30
CA LYS A 19 8.60 -4.10 0.12
C LYS A 19 8.41 -4.95 1.39
N ALA A 20 9.49 -5.50 1.93
CA ALA A 20 9.44 -6.30 3.16
C ALA A 20 8.93 -5.50 4.36
N LEU A 21 9.35 -4.23 4.49
CA LEU A 21 8.87 -3.33 5.54
C LEU A 21 7.37 -3.08 5.41
N SER A 22 6.87 -2.85 4.20
CA SER A 22 5.44 -2.67 3.93
C SER A 22 4.63 -3.92 4.30
N MET A 23 5.08 -5.10 3.85
CA MET A 23 4.45 -6.39 4.17
C MET A 23 4.41 -6.64 5.68
N LEU A 24 5.51 -6.38 6.38
CA LEU A 24 5.58 -6.54 7.84
C LEU A 24 4.60 -5.61 8.55
N LYS A 25 4.53 -4.35 8.15
CA LYS A 25 3.59 -3.36 8.71
C LYS A 25 2.14 -3.74 8.50
N GLU A 26 1.80 -4.24 7.31
CA GLU A 26 0.45 -4.70 7.00
C GLU A 26 0.02 -5.86 7.90
N HIS A 27 0.91 -6.82 8.10
CA HIS A 27 0.62 -8.01 8.90
C HIS A 27 0.54 -7.73 10.40
N VAL A 28 1.46 -6.92 10.90
CA VAL A 28 1.61 -6.67 12.35
C VAL A 28 0.76 -5.48 12.80
N GLY A 29 0.43 -4.55 11.89
CA GLY A 29 -0.24 -3.29 12.20
C GLY A 29 0.72 -2.29 12.84
N MET A 30 0.20 -1.42 13.72
CA MET A 30 0.96 -0.35 14.38
C MET A 30 1.51 -0.73 15.75
N ASP A 31 1.40 -2.01 16.15
CA ASP A 31 1.91 -2.51 17.42
C ASP A 31 3.44 -2.68 17.39
N ILE A 32 4.13 -1.70 17.96
CA ILE A 32 5.60 -1.66 18.02
C ILE A 32 6.19 -2.89 18.74
N GLY A 33 5.55 -3.36 19.81
CA GLY A 33 6.02 -4.53 20.56
C GLY A 33 5.91 -5.82 19.73
N ARG A 34 4.83 -5.97 18.98
CA ARG A 34 4.65 -7.11 18.06
C ARG A 34 5.62 -7.02 16.89
N MET A 35 5.86 -5.83 16.33
CA MET A 35 6.85 -5.62 15.28
C MET A 35 8.26 -6.01 15.74
N ALA A 36 8.68 -5.59 16.93
CA ALA A 36 9.98 -5.95 17.49
C ALA A 36 10.13 -7.46 17.65
N ARG A 37 9.08 -8.16 18.11
CA ARG A 37 9.09 -9.64 18.24
C ARG A 37 9.26 -10.32 16.89
N GLU A 38 8.53 -9.87 15.83
CA GLU A 38 8.65 -10.45 14.50
C GLU A 38 10.02 -10.18 13.86
N ILE A 39 10.60 -8.99 14.07
CA ILE A 39 11.95 -8.66 13.60
C ILE A 39 13.00 -9.54 14.31
N ASN A 40 12.90 -9.72 15.63
CA ASN A 40 13.81 -10.58 16.37
C ASN A 40 13.72 -12.04 15.92
N LYS A 41 12.50 -12.53 15.68
CA LYS A 41 12.27 -13.86 15.13
C LYS A 41 12.91 -14.02 13.75
N LEU A 42 12.74 -13.03 12.86
CA LEU A 42 13.38 -12.98 11.55
C LEU A 42 14.90 -13.03 11.68
N SER A 43 15.51 -12.20 12.54
CA SER A 43 16.96 -12.12 12.69
C SER A 43 17.59 -13.44 13.18
N VAL A 44 16.87 -14.22 13.99
CA VAL A 44 17.30 -15.54 14.46
C VAL A 44 17.12 -16.62 13.39
N SER A 45 16.17 -16.45 12.49
CA SER A 45 15.80 -17.45 11.46
C SER A 45 16.57 -17.27 10.15
N MET A 46 17.28 -16.16 9.97
CA MET A 46 18.07 -15.90 8.74
C MET A 46 19.36 -16.70 8.71
N ASN A 47 19.80 -17.07 7.51
CA ASN A 47 21.05 -17.81 7.33
C ASN A 47 22.29 -16.98 7.70
N GLU A 48 23.38 -17.66 8.04
CA GLU A 48 24.67 -17.00 8.28
C GLU A 48 25.11 -16.21 7.04
N GLY A 49 25.41 -14.92 7.23
CA GLY A 49 25.84 -14.02 6.14
C GLY A 49 24.74 -13.21 5.49
N GLU A 50 23.47 -13.56 5.63
CA GLU A 50 22.36 -12.73 5.17
C GLU A 50 22.14 -11.54 6.11
N ARG A 51 22.17 -10.32 5.56
CA ARG A 51 22.01 -9.07 6.33
C ARG A 51 20.88 -8.18 5.81
N VAL A 52 20.13 -8.66 4.81
CA VAL A 52 19.03 -7.89 4.19
C VAL A 52 17.74 -8.69 4.28
N ILE A 53 16.81 -8.22 5.08
CA ILE A 53 15.45 -8.76 5.17
C ILE A 53 14.69 -8.32 3.90
N ASN A 54 14.23 -9.27 3.11
CA ASN A 54 13.44 -9.07 1.90
C ASN A 54 12.05 -9.70 2.01
N ASP A 55 11.24 -9.57 0.96
CA ASP A 55 9.87 -10.09 0.89
C ASP A 55 9.79 -11.61 1.04
N VAL A 56 10.80 -12.35 0.56
CA VAL A 56 10.86 -13.81 0.72
C VAL A 56 10.99 -14.20 2.20
N HIS A 57 11.82 -13.47 2.94
CA HIS A 57 11.97 -13.71 4.38
C HIS A 57 10.67 -13.41 5.14
N ILE A 58 9.94 -12.35 4.76
CA ILE A 58 8.63 -12.05 5.36
C ILE A 58 7.61 -13.15 5.05
N GLU A 59 7.57 -13.64 3.82
CA GLU A 59 6.70 -14.75 3.44
C GLU A 59 7.01 -16.02 4.24
N GLN A 60 8.27 -16.38 4.31
CA GLN A 60 8.71 -17.63 4.93
C GLN A 60 8.58 -17.64 6.46
N TYR A 61 8.93 -16.55 7.12
CA TYR A 61 9.05 -16.51 8.58
C TYR A 61 7.94 -15.75 9.29
N VAL A 62 7.24 -14.84 8.60
CA VAL A 62 6.11 -14.08 9.14
C VAL A 62 4.77 -14.60 8.61
N GLY A 63 4.78 -15.32 7.49
CA GLY A 63 3.60 -15.94 6.90
C GLY A 63 2.74 -14.97 6.07
N VAL A 64 3.34 -13.90 5.55
CA VAL A 64 2.67 -12.95 4.65
C VAL A 64 2.99 -13.30 3.21
N SER A 65 1.98 -13.54 2.40
CA SER A 65 2.18 -13.86 0.98
C SER A 65 2.87 -12.69 0.25
N LYS A 66 3.92 -13.00 -0.51
CA LYS A 66 4.58 -12.01 -1.38
C LYS A 66 3.77 -11.66 -2.62
N GLU A 67 2.81 -12.52 -3.00
CA GLU A 67 1.95 -12.34 -4.17
C GLU A 67 0.61 -11.70 -3.83
N PHE A 68 0.10 -11.97 -2.61
CA PHE A 68 -1.21 -11.54 -2.16
C PHE A 68 -1.07 -10.67 -0.91
N ASN A 69 -0.84 -9.38 -1.10
CA ASN A 69 -0.77 -8.37 -0.04
C ASN A 69 -1.23 -7.01 -0.60
N ASN A 70 -1.47 -6.03 0.28
CA ASN A 70 -1.96 -4.72 -0.14
C ASN A 70 -0.95 -3.93 -1.01
N PHE A 71 0.36 -4.21 -0.89
CA PHE A 71 1.35 -3.61 -1.77
C PHE A 71 1.16 -4.08 -3.22
N GLU A 72 0.96 -5.40 -3.42
CA GLU A 72 0.71 -6.00 -4.72
C GLU A 72 -0.67 -5.57 -5.28
N LEU A 73 -1.67 -5.40 -4.41
CA LEU A 73 -2.98 -4.86 -4.81
C LEU A 73 -2.85 -3.41 -5.31
N ASN A 74 -2.13 -2.55 -4.57
CA ASN A 74 -1.88 -1.18 -5.00
C ASN A 74 -1.15 -1.10 -6.34
N ASP A 75 -0.14 -1.96 -6.55
CA ASP A 75 0.59 -2.04 -7.81
C ASP A 75 -0.31 -2.47 -8.96
N ALA A 76 -1.13 -3.50 -8.76
CA ALA A 76 -2.10 -3.97 -9.75
C ALA A 76 -3.14 -2.89 -10.10
N VAL A 77 -3.68 -2.19 -9.08
CA VAL A 77 -4.62 -1.09 -9.29
C VAL A 77 -3.93 0.06 -10.03
N LEU A 78 -2.75 0.50 -9.60
CA LEU A 78 -2.00 1.60 -10.23
C LEU A 78 -1.75 1.34 -11.72
N LYS A 79 -1.41 0.09 -12.07
CA LYS A 79 -1.14 -0.35 -13.44
C LYS A 79 -2.40 -0.70 -14.24
N GLN A 80 -3.56 -0.66 -13.62
CA GLN A 80 -4.84 -1.10 -14.19
C GLN A 80 -4.85 -2.58 -14.61
N ASP A 81 -4.10 -3.42 -13.91
CA ASP A 81 -4.15 -4.88 -14.06
C ASP A 81 -5.36 -5.44 -13.29
N VAL A 82 -6.53 -5.37 -13.94
CA VAL A 82 -7.81 -5.80 -13.36
C VAL A 82 -7.76 -7.26 -12.94
N ALA A 83 -7.20 -8.14 -13.79
CA ALA A 83 -7.17 -9.56 -13.53
C ALA A 83 -6.34 -9.90 -12.27
N ARG A 84 -5.19 -9.26 -12.12
CA ARG A 84 -4.35 -9.41 -10.92
C ARG A 84 -5.01 -8.83 -9.68
N ALA A 85 -5.58 -7.64 -9.77
CA ALA A 85 -6.29 -7.00 -8.65
C ALA A 85 -7.44 -7.87 -8.14
N MET A 86 -8.25 -8.44 -9.04
CA MET A 86 -9.37 -9.30 -8.66
C MET A 86 -8.91 -10.63 -8.04
N ARG A 87 -7.82 -11.25 -8.53
CA ARG A 87 -7.24 -12.44 -7.88
C ARG A 87 -6.75 -12.14 -6.46
N ILE A 88 -6.15 -10.97 -6.24
CA ILE A 88 -5.70 -10.56 -4.90
C ILE A 88 -6.92 -10.32 -3.99
N ALA A 89 -7.95 -9.66 -4.49
CA ALA A 89 -9.19 -9.42 -3.73
C ALA A 89 -9.90 -10.72 -3.36
N ASP A 90 -9.94 -11.69 -4.26
CA ASP A 90 -10.48 -13.03 -3.98
C ASP A 90 -9.70 -13.74 -2.86
N HIS A 91 -8.37 -13.68 -2.92
CA HIS A 91 -7.53 -14.20 -1.83
C HIS A 91 -7.83 -13.51 -0.49
N PHE A 92 -8.05 -12.18 -0.48
CA PHE A 92 -8.39 -11.44 0.73
C PHE A 92 -9.77 -11.83 1.27
N ALA A 93 -10.76 -12.02 0.39
CA ALA A 93 -12.10 -12.48 0.75
C ALA A 93 -12.09 -13.83 1.48
N HIS A 94 -11.23 -14.75 1.04
CA HIS A 94 -11.05 -16.05 1.69
C HIS A 94 -10.22 -15.98 2.99
N ASN A 95 -9.52 -14.87 3.25
CA ASN A 95 -8.65 -14.69 4.41
C ASN A 95 -8.92 -13.38 5.18
N PRO A 96 -10.18 -13.08 5.60
CA PRO A 96 -10.57 -11.76 6.12
C PRO A 96 -9.90 -11.39 7.44
N ARG A 97 -9.43 -12.36 8.22
CA ARG A 97 -8.68 -12.07 9.46
C ARG A 97 -7.27 -11.52 9.18
N SER A 98 -6.62 -12.01 8.12
CA SER A 98 -5.28 -11.56 7.70
C SER A 98 -5.35 -10.27 6.87
N TYR A 99 -6.44 -10.11 6.12
CA TYR A 99 -6.66 -8.98 5.20
C TYR A 99 -8.01 -8.30 5.48
N PRO A 100 -8.13 -7.55 6.59
CA PRO A 100 -9.37 -6.82 6.88
C PRO A 100 -9.65 -5.77 5.82
N VAL A 101 -10.87 -5.75 5.28
CA VAL A 101 -11.26 -4.79 4.24
C VAL A 101 -11.06 -3.34 4.64
N THR A 102 -11.24 -3.00 5.92
CA THR A 102 -10.99 -1.65 6.46
C THR A 102 -9.55 -1.20 6.25
N LEU A 103 -8.58 -2.11 6.44
CA LEU A 103 -7.16 -1.83 6.18
C LEU A 103 -6.92 -1.65 4.68
N THR A 104 -7.45 -2.54 3.85
CA THR A 104 -7.30 -2.49 2.40
C THR A 104 -7.85 -1.19 1.81
N VAL A 105 -9.04 -0.75 2.23
CA VAL A 105 -9.63 0.53 1.82
C VAL A 105 -8.72 1.70 2.22
N THR A 106 -8.16 1.67 3.45
CA THR A 106 -7.23 2.71 3.91
C THR A 106 -5.95 2.76 3.06
N VAL A 107 -5.40 1.62 2.69
CA VAL A 107 -4.19 1.54 1.85
C VAL A 107 -4.46 2.04 0.43
N LEU A 108 -5.59 1.65 -0.18
CA LEU A 108 -6.04 2.19 -1.47
C LEU A 108 -6.26 3.71 -1.42
N PHE A 109 -6.85 4.22 -0.34
CA PHE A 109 -7.01 5.67 -0.15
C PHE A 109 -5.66 6.39 -0.17
N GLY A 110 -4.63 5.84 0.49
CA GLY A 110 -3.28 6.37 0.45
C GLY A 110 -2.70 6.45 -0.97
N LEU A 111 -2.90 5.42 -1.80
CA LEU A 111 -2.48 5.42 -3.20
C LEU A 111 -3.15 6.55 -4.00
N PHE A 112 -4.48 6.68 -3.91
CA PHE A 112 -5.20 7.70 -4.66
C PHE A 112 -4.94 9.11 -4.14
N GLN A 113 -4.65 9.27 -2.85
CA GLN A 113 -4.18 10.54 -2.29
C GLN A 113 -2.81 10.94 -2.88
N GLN A 114 -1.89 10.01 -3.02
CA GLN A 114 -0.59 10.24 -3.67
C GLN A 114 -0.76 10.65 -5.14
N LEU A 115 -1.61 9.96 -5.89
CA LEU A 115 -1.94 10.30 -7.28
C LEU A 115 -2.57 11.69 -7.40
N PHE A 116 -3.48 12.05 -6.49
CA PHE A 116 -4.10 13.36 -6.46
C PHE A 116 -3.06 14.48 -6.26
N LEU A 117 -2.18 14.30 -5.28
CA LEU A 117 -1.12 15.28 -4.99
C LEU A 117 -0.10 15.38 -6.13
N LEU A 118 0.29 14.26 -6.74
CA LEU A 118 1.18 14.25 -7.90
C LEU A 118 0.55 15.00 -9.08
N ASN A 119 -0.70 14.72 -9.41
CA ASN A 119 -1.46 15.44 -10.43
C ASN A 119 -1.55 16.94 -10.12
N TYR A 120 -1.72 17.32 -8.87
CA TYR A 120 -1.76 18.72 -8.44
C TYR A 120 -0.42 19.43 -8.71
N HIS A 121 0.72 18.81 -8.37
CA HIS A 121 2.03 19.36 -8.69
C HIS A 121 2.26 19.50 -10.20
N MET A 122 1.85 18.49 -10.99
CA MET A 122 1.91 18.55 -12.45
C MET A 122 1.05 19.69 -13.02
N TRP A 123 -0.15 19.88 -12.49
CA TRP A 123 -1.04 20.95 -12.89
C TRP A 123 -0.46 22.32 -12.53
N GLN A 124 0.08 22.50 -11.32
CA GLN A 124 0.74 23.76 -10.93
C GLN A 124 1.90 24.11 -11.86
N SER A 125 2.74 23.12 -12.17
CA SER A 125 3.87 23.33 -13.07
C SER A 125 3.42 23.76 -14.47
N ARG A 126 2.42 23.03 -15.05
CA ARG A 126 1.96 23.28 -16.41
C ARG A 126 1.12 24.57 -16.56
N LYS A 127 0.29 24.90 -15.58
CA LYS A 127 -0.70 26.00 -15.70
C LYS A 127 -0.26 27.28 -14.99
N LYS A 128 0.53 27.19 -13.93
CA LYS A 128 0.95 28.32 -13.14
C LYS A 128 2.45 28.63 -13.24
N GLY A 129 3.20 27.84 -14.01
CA GLY A 129 4.68 28.02 -14.17
C GLY A 129 5.46 27.76 -12.88
N VAL A 130 4.86 27.13 -11.86
CA VAL A 130 5.57 26.76 -10.63
C VAL A 130 6.58 25.66 -10.97
N PRO A 131 7.85 25.77 -10.57
CA PRO A 131 8.83 24.72 -10.81
C PRO A 131 8.35 23.38 -10.25
N PHE A 132 8.50 22.31 -11.07
CA PHE A 132 8.15 20.97 -10.59
C PHE A 132 9.15 20.54 -9.49
N PRO A 133 8.69 20.01 -8.34
CA PRO A 133 9.58 19.67 -7.24
C PRO A 133 10.63 18.64 -7.63
N ALA A 134 11.82 18.72 -7.04
CA ALA A 134 12.82 17.66 -7.12
C ALA A 134 12.28 16.37 -6.45
N ASP A 135 12.82 15.21 -6.84
CA ASP A 135 12.30 13.91 -6.40
C ASP A 135 12.19 13.76 -4.88
N MET A 136 13.20 14.26 -4.14
CA MET A 136 13.17 14.18 -2.67
C MET A 136 12.06 15.03 -2.03
N ASP A 137 11.84 16.23 -2.56
CA ASP A 137 10.80 17.13 -2.07
C ASP A 137 9.41 16.63 -2.47
N LEU A 138 9.31 16.09 -3.70
CA LEU A 138 8.08 15.47 -4.18
C LEU A 138 7.72 14.25 -3.34
N MET A 139 8.67 13.36 -3.03
CA MET A 139 8.44 12.21 -2.16
C MET A 139 7.88 12.62 -0.80
N ARG A 140 8.46 13.66 -0.17
CA ARG A 140 7.97 14.19 1.11
C ARG A 140 6.55 14.75 0.97
N SER A 141 6.31 15.54 -0.07
CA SER A 141 5.03 16.19 -0.34
C SER A 141 3.89 15.19 -0.54
N ILE A 142 4.10 14.15 -1.35
CA ILE A 142 3.10 13.14 -1.65
C ILE A 142 3.15 11.93 -0.70
N ARG A 143 4.07 11.94 0.28
CA ARG A 143 4.30 10.83 1.23
C ARG A 143 4.62 9.50 0.55
N ALA A 144 5.40 9.53 -0.54
CA ALA A 144 5.86 8.31 -1.16
C ALA A 144 6.93 7.63 -0.27
N ASN A 145 6.81 6.32 -0.08
CA ASN A 145 7.64 5.56 0.86
C ASN A 145 9.12 5.50 0.44
N ASN A 146 9.39 5.54 -0.87
CA ASN A 146 10.74 5.47 -1.42
C ASN A 146 10.76 5.93 -2.89
N ILE A 147 11.96 6.04 -3.45
CA ILE A 147 12.17 6.50 -4.83
C ILE A 147 11.58 5.55 -5.88
N HIS A 148 11.52 4.25 -5.60
CA HIS A 148 10.91 3.28 -6.50
C HIS A 148 9.40 3.51 -6.60
N ALA A 149 8.71 3.67 -5.45
CA ALA A 149 7.27 3.98 -5.41
C ALA A 149 6.97 5.30 -6.15
N LEU A 150 7.82 6.34 -5.99
CA LEU A 150 7.68 7.58 -6.73
C LEU A 150 7.79 7.37 -8.25
N ARG A 151 8.74 6.56 -8.71
CA ARG A 151 8.93 6.25 -10.14
C ARG A 151 7.72 5.52 -10.71
N GLU A 152 7.18 4.54 -9.99
CA GLU A 152 5.96 3.82 -10.39
C GLU A 152 4.74 4.76 -10.48
N LEU A 153 4.56 5.64 -9.49
CA LEU A 153 3.50 6.66 -9.52
C LEU A 153 3.65 7.58 -10.73
N LYS A 154 4.86 8.11 -11.00
CA LYS A 154 5.12 8.97 -12.17
C LYS A 154 4.88 8.26 -13.50
N ALA A 155 5.26 6.99 -13.60
CA ALA A 155 5.09 6.19 -14.83
C ALA A 155 3.61 5.93 -15.14
N ASN A 156 2.75 5.85 -14.12
CA ASN A 156 1.36 5.45 -14.28
C ASN A 156 0.35 6.59 -14.08
N VAL A 157 0.77 7.77 -13.59
CA VAL A 157 -0.12 8.91 -13.28
C VAL A 157 -0.96 9.35 -14.48
N GLY A 158 -0.47 9.19 -15.70
CA GLY A 158 -1.21 9.53 -16.92
C GLY A 158 -2.49 8.72 -17.15
N ARG A 159 -2.64 7.57 -16.48
CA ARG A 159 -3.85 6.73 -16.51
C ARG A 159 -4.94 7.20 -15.54
N TRP A 160 -4.59 8.13 -14.65
CA TRP A 160 -5.37 8.56 -13.50
C TRP A 160 -5.52 10.08 -13.50
N ASP A 161 -6.44 10.61 -14.32
CA ASP A 161 -6.70 12.04 -14.33
C ASP A 161 -7.38 12.52 -13.03
N ASN A 162 -7.35 13.83 -12.79
CA ASN A 162 -7.87 14.43 -11.55
C ASN A 162 -9.36 14.16 -11.31
N ARG A 163 -10.19 14.10 -12.37
CA ARG A 163 -11.63 13.86 -12.24
C ARG A 163 -11.89 12.44 -11.78
N ARG A 164 -11.17 11.50 -12.40
CA ARG A 164 -11.20 10.08 -12.04
C ARG A 164 -10.73 9.86 -10.60
N VAL A 165 -9.56 10.39 -10.25
CA VAL A 165 -9.00 10.28 -8.90
C VAL A 165 -9.95 10.87 -7.86
N PHE A 166 -10.56 12.03 -8.12
CA PHE A 166 -11.49 12.65 -7.20
C PHE A 166 -12.76 11.80 -6.97
N ARG A 167 -13.32 11.21 -8.03
CA ARG A 167 -14.45 10.27 -7.90
C ARG A 167 -14.08 9.05 -7.06
N ILE A 168 -12.89 8.49 -7.30
CA ILE A 168 -12.41 7.31 -6.57
C ILE A 168 -12.18 7.63 -5.09
N LEU A 169 -11.65 8.80 -4.74
CA LEU A 169 -11.54 9.23 -3.35
C LEU A 169 -12.91 9.32 -2.66
N GLY A 170 -13.94 9.75 -3.39
CA GLY A 170 -15.34 9.71 -2.92
C GLY A 170 -15.84 8.30 -2.68
N LEU A 171 -15.59 7.38 -3.62
CA LEU A 171 -15.92 5.94 -3.47
C LEU A 171 -15.21 5.34 -2.27
N LEU A 172 -13.91 5.57 -2.12
CA LEU A 172 -13.13 5.04 -1.00
C LEU A 172 -13.65 5.52 0.36
N ARG A 173 -14.11 6.78 0.46
CA ARG A 173 -14.79 7.29 1.67
C ARG A 173 -16.09 6.55 1.94
N GLU A 174 -16.92 6.31 0.92
CA GLU A 174 -18.16 5.54 1.05
C GLU A 174 -17.87 4.13 1.54
N TYR A 175 -16.90 3.44 0.92
CA TYR A 175 -16.55 2.07 1.28
C TYR A 175 -15.81 1.94 2.61
N ASP A 176 -15.12 2.98 3.06
CA ASP A 176 -14.60 3.04 4.43
C ASP A 176 -15.75 3.01 5.45
N ALA A 177 -16.84 3.75 5.23
CA ALA A 177 -18.03 3.71 6.08
C ALA A 177 -18.72 2.33 6.02
N LYS A 178 -18.93 1.78 4.81
CA LYS A 178 -19.50 0.45 4.60
C LYS A 178 -18.70 -0.65 5.29
N SER A 179 -17.36 -0.58 5.21
CA SER A 179 -16.48 -1.55 5.86
C SER A 179 -16.55 -1.55 7.39
N LYS A 180 -17.10 -0.48 7.97
CA LYS A 180 -17.38 -0.33 9.41
C LYS A 180 -18.83 -0.62 9.77
N GLY A 181 -19.61 -1.17 8.83
CA GLY A 181 -21.01 -1.56 9.04
C GLY A 181 -22.05 -0.46 8.78
N ILE A 182 -21.63 0.73 8.30
CA ILE A 182 -22.56 1.81 7.98
C ILE A 182 -23.04 1.61 6.54
N ASP A 183 -24.33 1.38 6.34
CA ASP A 183 -24.97 1.19 5.03
C ASP A 183 -24.28 0.11 4.14
N SER A 184 -23.80 -0.96 4.78
CA SER A 184 -23.11 -2.05 4.07
C SER A 184 -24.04 -2.89 3.18
N GLY A 185 -25.36 -2.77 3.37
CA GLY A 185 -26.35 -3.59 2.63
C GLY A 185 -26.28 -5.08 2.95
N GLY A 186 -25.61 -5.46 4.05
CA GLY A 186 -25.41 -6.85 4.43
C GLY A 186 -24.26 -7.55 3.71
N LEU A 187 -23.51 -6.82 2.86
CA LEU A 187 -22.32 -7.35 2.17
C LEU A 187 -21.20 -7.63 3.17
N ASP A 188 -20.50 -8.72 2.93
CA ASP A 188 -19.26 -9.01 3.67
C ASP A 188 -18.06 -8.21 3.16
N GLY A 189 -16.91 -8.34 3.85
CA GLY A 189 -15.72 -7.57 3.51
C GLY A 189 -15.14 -7.92 2.13
N GLY A 190 -15.26 -9.17 1.69
CA GLY A 190 -14.80 -9.62 0.38
C GLY A 190 -15.69 -9.08 -0.75
N GLU A 191 -17.00 -9.14 -0.56
CA GLU A 191 -17.99 -8.58 -1.49
C GLU A 191 -17.81 -7.07 -1.64
N LEU A 192 -17.63 -6.35 -0.52
CA LEU A 192 -17.38 -4.91 -0.52
C LEU A 192 -16.08 -4.57 -1.28
N LEU A 193 -15.00 -5.34 -1.09
CA LEU A 193 -13.74 -5.09 -1.79
C LEU A 193 -13.87 -5.33 -3.29
N ASN A 194 -14.52 -6.41 -3.69
CA ASN A 194 -14.75 -6.73 -5.11
C ASN A 194 -15.59 -5.65 -5.80
N GLU A 195 -16.69 -5.22 -5.16
CA GLU A 195 -17.54 -4.15 -5.69
C GLU A 195 -16.76 -2.82 -5.81
N LEU A 196 -15.98 -2.46 -4.79
CA LEU A 196 -15.14 -1.26 -4.80
C LEU A 196 -14.14 -1.28 -5.95
N LEU A 197 -13.41 -2.38 -6.15
CA LEU A 197 -12.42 -2.49 -7.22
C LEU A 197 -13.06 -2.37 -8.60
N LEU A 198 -14.20 -3.02 -8.83
CA LEU A 198 -14.95 -2.87 -10.07
C LEU A 198 -15.32 -1.40 -10.32
N LYS A 199 -15.84 -0.69 -9.33
CA LYS A 199 -16.17 0.74 -9.44
C LYS A 199 -14.93 1.60 -9.70
N ILE A 200 -13.79 1.29 -9.10
CA ILE A 200 -12.50 1.98 -9.35
C ILE A 200 -12.08 1.80 -10.82
N PHE A 201 -12.15 0.60 -11.36
CA PHE A 201 -11.74 0.34 -12.75
C PHE A 201 -12.70 0.93 -13.78
N MET A 202 -13.99 1.03 -13.44
CA MET A 202 -15.04 1.62 -14.32
C MET A 202 -15.15 3.15 -14.21
N SER A 203 -14.43 3.78 -13.33
CA SER A 203 -14.52 5.23 -13.03
C SER A 203 -14.02 6.12 -14.15
#